data_fbed20d155d912e2911665254eca3066
#
_entry.id   fbed20d155d912e2911665254eca3066
#
_cell.length_a   1.000
_cell.length_b   1.000
_cell.length_c   1.000
_cell.angle_alpha   90.00
_cell.angle_beta   90.00
_cell.angle_gamma   90.00
#
_symmetry.space_group_name_H-M   'P 1'
#
loop_
_entity.id
_entity.type
_entity.pdbx_description
1 polymer ?
#
loop_
_entity_poly.entity_id
_entity_poly.type
_entity_poly.pdbx_seq_one_letter_code
_entity_poly.pdbx_strand_id
1 'polypeptide(L)'
;MTDSKAQTHALRFCSNCGGSLVFGPVEGEDRSRLFCERCGFVCYVNPRLVVTTLPITDRGDVVLIKRGIAPGYGLWAQPGGFLEIDETVEEAAVRETLEETGLEVELGEIVGLYSRLAAEVVTVAFEARIVGGEATVTRESLETRPFAPSEIPWSEIAFETSVRALLDWVVRVRPDLPLPDPSTIDRPAIA
;
A
#
# COMPACT_ATOMS: atom_id res chain seq x y z
N MET A 1 -17.03 16.35 -10.80
CA MET A 1 -16.53 15.40 -11.80
C MET A 1 -15.06 15.73 -12.01
N THR A 2 -14.19 15.12 -11.20
CA THR A 2 -12.74 15.30 -11.32
C THR A 2 -12.24 14.44 -12.45
N ASP A 3 -11.85 15.10 -13.54
CA ASP A 3 -11.20 14.50 -14.69
C ASP A 3 -9.99 13.67 -14.21
N SER A 4 -9.96 12.39 -14.53
CA SER A 4 -8.85 11.47 -14.21
C SER A 4 -7.64 11.76 -15.12
N LYS A 5 -7.15 13.00 -15.06
CA LYS A 5 -6.08 13.50 -15.95
C LYS A 5 -4.68 12.98 -15.62
N ALA A 6 -4.45 12.45 -14.42
CA ALA A 6 -3.10 12.12 -14.00
C ALA A 6 -2.49 10.89 -14.70
N GLN A 7 -3.27 9.82 -14.86
CA GLN A 7 -2.78 8.59 -15.52
C GLN A 7 -2.78 8.66 -17.06
N THR A 8 -3.64 9.49 -17.64
CA THR A 8 -3.71 9.63 -19.09
C THR A 8 -2.43 10.18 -19.71
N HIS A 9 -1.57 10.84 -18.92
CA HIS A 9 -0.31 11.40 -19.40
C HIS A 9 0.87 10.40 -19.47
N ALA A 10 0.79 9.26 -18.80
CA ALA A 10 1.89 8.29 -18.75
C ALA A 10 1.87 7.30 -19.92
N LEU A 11 0.68 6.87 -20.38
CA LEU A 11 0.54 5.90 -21.44
C LEU A 11 0.35 6.60 -22.80
N ARG A 12 1.34 6.42 -23.67
CA ARG A 12 1.35 7.05 -25.00
C ARG A 12 1.13 6.06 -26.13
N PHE A 13 1.47 4.81 -25.91
CA PHE A 13 1.47 3.77 -26.96
C PHE A 13 0.59 2.59 -26.57
N CYS A 14 -0.09 2.05 -27.56
CA CYS A 14 -0.94 0.89 -27.43
C CYS A 14 -0.11 -0.37 -27.20
N SER A 15 -0.39 -1.09 -26.11
CA SER A 15 0.28 -2.36 -25.79
C SER A 15 -0.01 -3.48 -26.81
N ASN A 16 -1.13 -3.36 -27.56
CA ASN A 16 -1.52 -4.37 -28.55
C ASN A 16 -0.83 -4.20 -29.91
N CYS A 17 -0.62 -2.96 -30.38
CA CYS A 17 -0.10 -2.73 -31.75
C CYS A 17 1.00 -1.68 -31.86
N GLY A 18 1.42 -1.05 -30.77
CA GLY A 18 2.41 0.03 -30.77
C GLY A 18 1.91 1.37 -31.35
N GLY A 19 0.66 1.49 -31.76
CA GLY A 19 0.07 2.75 -32.23
C GLY A 19 -0.14 3.73 -31.06
N SER A 20 -0.30 5.03 -31.40
CA SER A 20 -0.57 6.04 -30.38
C SER A 20 -1.92 5.83 -29.70
N LEU A 21 -1.98 6.07 -28.39
CA LEU A 21 -3.22 6.14 -27.62
C LEU A 21 -3.73 7.57 -27.61
N VAL A 22 -5.06 7.73 -27.73
CA VAL A 22 -5.78 8.99 -27.58
C VAL A 22 -6.79 8.85 -26.43
N PHE A 23 -7.06 9.96 -25.74
CA PHE A 23 -8.08 10.01 -24.69
C PHE A 23 -9.34 10.65 -25.22
N GLY A 24 -10.47 9.95 -25.16
CA GLY A 24 -11.76 10.44 -25.66
C GLY A 24 -12.91 9.50 -25.35
N PRO A 25 -14.11 9.86 -25.84
CA PRO A 25 -15.28 9.01 -25.74
C PRO A 25 -15.08 7.73 -26.54
N VAL A 26 -15.53 6.61 -26.00
CA VAL A 26 -15.53 5.30 -26.64
C VAL A 26 -16.97 4.80 -26.68
N GLU A 27 -17.38 4.24 -27.81
CA GLU A 27 -18.73 3.70 -27.96
C GLU A 27 -19.01 2.61 -26.93
N GLY A 28 -20.13 2.71 -26.21
CA GLY A 28 -20.51 1.78 -25.17
C GLY A 28 -19.92 2.07 -23.77
N GLU A 29 -19.04 3.08 -23.63
CA GLU A 29 -18.47 3.49 -22.35
C GLU A 29 -19.19 4.71 -21.76
N ASP A 30 -19.33 4.73 -20.44
CA ASP A 30 -19.96 5.83 -19.68
C ASP A 30 -19.01 7.01 -19.41
N ARG A 31 -17.73 6.84 -19.73
CA ARG A 31 -16.67 7.85 -19.55
C ARG A 31 -15.59 7.74 -20.62
N SER A 32 -14.85 8.83 -20.83
CA SER A 32 -13.69 8.82 -21.71
C SER A 32 -12.63 7.84 -21.26
N ARG A 33 -11.99 7.17 -22.24
CA ARG A 33 -10.91 6.20 -22.02
C ARG A 33 -9.71 6.51 -22.90
N LEU A 34 -8.57 5.91 -22.60
CA LEU A 34 -7.47 5.80 -23.54
C LEU A 34 -7.81 4.69 -24.54
N PHE A 35 -7.73 5.00 -25.82
CA PHE A 35 -7.96 3.99 -26.86
C PHE A 35 -7.01 4.20 -28.04
N CYS A 36 -6.82 3.16 -28.83
CA CYS A 36 -5.97 3.17 -30.01
C CYS A 36 -6.84 3.30 -31.26
N GLU A 37 -6.71 4.41 -31.99
CA GLU A 37 -7.44 4.61 -33.27
C GLU A 37 -7.02 3.61 -34.35
N ARG A 38 -5.79 3.05 -34.26
CA ARG A 38 -5.26 2.11 -35.25
C ARG A 38 -5.87 0.71 -35.14
N CYS A 39 -6.12 0.19 -33.92
CA CYS A 39 -6.58 -1.19 -33.74
C CYS A 39 -7.82 -1.32 -32.87
N GLY A 40 -8.41 -0.20 -32.39
CA GLY A 40 -9.63 -0.21 -31.57
C GLY A 40 -9.41 -0.64 -30.12
N PHE A 41 -8.17 -0.97 -29.70
CA PHE A 41 -7.89 -1.42 -28.33
C PHE A 41 -8.22 -0.31 -27.33
N VAL A 42 -9.07 -0.61 -26.34
CA VAL A 42 -9.39 0.30 -25.22
C VAL A 42 -8.50 -0.08 -24.04
N CYS A 43 -7.74 0.91 -23.55
CA CYS A 43 -6.84 0.73 -22.41
C CYS A 43 -7.57 1.07 -21.12
N TYR A 44 -7.86 0.07 -20.32
CA TYR A 44 -8.40 0.24 -18.96
C TYR A 44 -7.27 0.44 -17.98
N VAL A 45 -7.28 1.57 -17.30
CA VAL A 45 -6.32 1.90 -16.26
C VAL A 45 -7.03 1.85 -14.91
N ASN A 46 -6.59 0.95 -14.05
CA ASN A 46 -7.18 0.72 -12.73
C ASN A 46 -6.18 1.12 -11.63
N PRO A 47 -6.65 1.43 -10.41
CA PRO A 47 -5.78 1.58 -9.26
C PRO A 47 -4.92 0.32 -9.05
N ARG A 48 -3.66 0.50 -8.70
CA ARG A 48 -2.78 -0.62 -8.36
C ARG A 48 -3.14 -1.14 -6.96
N LEU A 49 -3.11 -2.45 -6.80
CA LEU A 49 -3.30 -3.08 -5.51
C LEU A 49 -1.96 -3.14 -4.77
N VAL A 50 -1.97 -2.71 -3.53
CA VAL A 50 -0.88 -2.82 -2.56
C VAL A 50 -1.37 -3.71 -1.43
N VAL A 51 -0.56 -4.64 -0.99
CA VAL A 51 -0.83 -5.47 0.17
C VAL A 51 0.14 -5.09 1.28
N THR A 52 -0.35 -5.05 2.52
CA THR A 52 0.49 -4.80 3.70
C THR A 52 0.09 -5.73 4.83
N THR A 53 1.01 -6.00 5.74
CA THR A 53 0.73 -6.74 6.96
C THR A 53 1.03 -5.90 8.20
N LEU A 54 0.35 -6.21 9.28
CA LEU A 54 0.71 -5.81 10.63
C LEU A 54 1.23 -7.06 11.35
N PRO A 55 2.54 -7.37 11.29
CA PRO A 55 3.10 -8.50 12.00
C PRO A 55 3.09 -8.22 13.50
N ILE A 56 2.42 -9.07 14.26
CA ILE A 56 2.22 -8.90 15.71
C ILE A 56 3.10 -9.86 16.48
N THR A 57 3.87 -9.32 17.42
CA THR A 57 4.68 -10.10 18.35
C THR A 57 3.84 -10.75 19.43
N ASP A 58 4.38 -11.75 20.15
CA ASP A 58 3.73 -12.38 21.31
C ASP A 58 3.36 -11.39 22.45
N ARG A 59 3.97 -10.18 22.44
CA ARG A 59 3.66 -9.11 23.40
C ARG A 59 2.53 -8.19 22.94
N GLY A 60 2.04 -8.38 21.71
CA GLY A 60 1.04 -7.51 21.10
C GLY A 60 1.61 -6.23 20.48
N ASP A 61 2.91 -6.17 20.22
CA ASP A 61 3.54 -5.05 19.52
C ASP A 61 3.46 -5.27 18.01
N VAL A 62 3.23 -4.21 17.23
CA VAL A 62 3.26 -4.26 15.77
C VAL A 62 4.68 -4.02 15.25
N VAL A 63 5.15 -4.86 14.32
CA VAL A 63 6.45 -4.67 13.67
C VAL A 63 6.29 -3.75 12.46
N LEU A 64 7.10 -2.68 12.46
CA LEU A 64 7.20 -1.76 11.33
C LEU A 64 8.61 -1.77 10.76
N ILE A 65 8.74 -1.39 9.50
CA ILE A 65 9.99 -1.18 8.80
C ILE A 65 10.27 0.32 8.65
N LYS A 66 11.53 0.72 8.74
CA LYS A 66 11.98 2.04 8.35
C LYS A 66 12.44 1.98 6.90
N ARG A 67 11.73 2.65 6.02
CA ARG A 67 11.92 2.55 4.58
C ARG A 67 13.30 2.96 4.12
N GLY A 68 13.94 2.12 3.31
CA GLY A 68 15.24 2.36 2.67
C GLY A 68 15.16 2.89 1.25
N ILE A 69 13.93 3.05 0.71
CA ILE A 69 13.68 3.48 -0.68
C ILE A 69 12.62 4.58 -0.74
N ALA A 70 12.62 5.36 -1.80
CA ALA A 70 11.56 6.31 -2.11
C ALA A 70 10.30 5.58 -2.65
N PRO A 71 9.10 6.14 -2.43
CA PRO A 71 8.79 7.31 -1.61
C PRO A 71 8.86 7.00 -0.11
N GLY A 72 9.07 8.02 0.72
CA GLY A 72 9.04 7.87 2.18
C GLY A 72 10.34 7.32 2.77
N TYR A 73 11.50 7.51 2.12
CA TYR A 73 12.80 7.14 2.67
C TYR A 73 13.01 7.66 4.10
N GLY A 74 13.43 6.77 5.01
CA GLY A 74 13.68 7.08 6.41
C GLY A 74 12.42 7.17 7.28
N LEU A 75 11.22 6.98 6.73
CA LEU A 75 9.96 6.94 7.47
C LEU A 75 9.52 5.50 7.74
N TRP A 76 8.65 5.34 8.73
CA TRP A 76 8.10 4.04 9.12
C TRP A 76 6.89 3.64 8.28
N ALA A 77 6.78 2.37 7.96
CA ALA A 77 5.62 1.78 7.31
C ALA A 77 5.40 0.34 7.77
N GLN A 78 4.23 -0.18 7.50
CA GLN A 78 4.01 -1.63 7.52
C GLN A 78 4.81 -2.27 6.38
N PRO A 79 5.32 -3.49 6.55
CA PRO A 79 5.85 -4.26 5.43
C PRO A 79 4.77 -4.51 4.40
N GLY A 80 5.14 -4.45 3.12
CA GLY A 80 4.22 -4.68 2.02
C GLY A 80 4.58 -3.97 0.73
N GLY A 81 4.00 -4.44 -0.37
CA GLY A 81 4.28 -3.97 -1.71
C GLY A 81 3.14 -4.21 -2.69
N PHE A 82 3.46 -4.21 -3.97
CA PHE A 82 2.48 -4.42 -5.03
C PHE A 82 2.14 -5.89 -5.21
N LEU A 83 0.84 -6.14 -5.46
CA LEU A 83 0.38 -7.44 -5.90
C LEU A 83 0.90 -7.72 -7.32
N GLU A 84 1.53 -8.87 -7.52
CA GLU A 84 1.93 -9.36 -8.83
C GLU A 84 0.80 -10.19 -9.48
N ILE A 85 0.88 -10.40 -10.79
CA ILE A 85 -0.22 -11.04 -11.56
C ILE A 85 -0.33 -12.56 -11.37
N ASP A 86 0.68 -13.19 -10.81
CA ASP A 86 0.81 -14.64 -10.64
C ASP A 86 0.68 -15.11 -9.19
N GLU A 87 0.19 -14.23 -8.31
CA GLU A 87 -0.02 -14.54 -6.89
C GLU A 87 -1.40 -14.05 -6.40
N THR A 88 -1.86 -14.62 -5.32
CA THR A 88 -3.04 -14.13 -4.58
C THR A 88 -2.67 -12.98 -3.65
N VAL A 89 -3.68 -12.24 -3.16
CA VAL A 89 -3.49 -11.13 -2.21
C VAL A 89 -2.81 -11.63 -0.93
N GLU A 90 -3.17 -12.82 -0.48
CA GLU A 90 -2.61 -13.47 0.70
C GLU A 90 -1.15 -13.90 0.48
N GLU A 91 -0.84 -14.49 -0.67
CA GLU A 91 0.53 -14.89 -1.03
C GLU A 91 1.45 -13.67 -1.11
N ALA A 92 0.99 -12.59 -1.75
CA ALA A 92 1.72 -11.33 -1.81
C ALA A 92 2.01 -10.76 -0.41
N ALA A 93 1.02 -10.77 0.49
CA ALA A 93 1.17 -10.25 1.84
C ALA A 93 2.24 -11.03 2.66
N VAL A 94 2.27 -12.35 2.53
CA VAL A 94 3.29 -13.20 3.17
C VAL A 94 4.66 -12.98 2.54
N ARG A 95 4.75 -12.96 1.21
CA ARG A 95 6.00 -12.75 0.47
C ARG A 95 6.66 -11.42 0.82
N GLU A 96 5.91 -10.33 0.72
CA GLU A 96 6.42 -8.97 1.01
C GLU A 96 6.89 -8.86 2.47
N THR A 97 6.13 -9.44 3.41
CA THR A 97 6.53 -9.45 4.81
C THR A 97 7.87 -10.14 5.01
N LEU A 98 8.04 -11.33 4.41
CA LEU A 98 9.29 -12.09 4.50
C LEU A 98 10.45 -11.33 3.83
N GLU A 99 10.23 -10.77 2.63
CA GLU A 99 11.25 -10.06 1.86
C GLU A 99 11.75 -8.80 2.57
N GLU A 100 10.85 -8.02 3.19
CA GLU A 100 11.20 -6.75 3.81
C GLU A 100 11.66 -6.86 5.27
N THR A 101 11.25 -7.93 5.97
CA THR A 101 11.50 -8.06 7.42
C THR A 101 12.29 -9.30 7.81
N GLY A 102 12.33 -10.34 7.00
CA GLY A 102 12.83 -11.68 7.36
C GLY A 102 11.90 -12.48 8.26
N LEU A 103 10.71 -11.96 8.57
CA LEU A 103 9.73 -12.64 9.43
C LEU A 103 8.82 -13.55 8.61
N GLU A 104 8.60 -14.75 9.12
CA GLU A 104 7.59 -15.68 8.63
C GLU A 104 6.27 -15.41 9.38
N VAL A 105 5.19 -15.23 8.63
CA VAL A 105 3.90 -14.87 9.20
C VAL A 105 2.77 -15.76 8.73
N GLU A 106 1.77 -15.89 9.59
CA GLU A 106 0.46 -16.46 9.27
C GLU A 106 -0.57 -15.33 9.30
N LEU A 107 -1.30 -15.16 8.18
CA LEU A 107 -2.27 -14.09 8.08
C LEU A 107 -3.49 -14.34 8.97
N GLY A 108 -3.93 -13.28 9.61
CA GLY A 108 -5.17 -13.17 10.35
C GLY A 108 -6.26 -12.48 9.52
N GLU A 109 -7.07 -11.67 10.19
CA GLU A 109 -8.16 -10.94 9.56
C GLU A 109 -7.65 -9.74 8.73
N ILE A 110 -8.45 -9.35 7.73
CA ILE A 110 -8.27 -8.08 7.04
C ILE A 110 -8.57 -6.95 8.03
N VAL A 111 -7.59 -6.08 8.24
CA VAL A 111 -7.76 -4.85 9.04
C VAL A 111 -8.64 -3.87 8.31
N GLY A 112 -8.41 -3.71 7.01
CA GLY A 112 -9.22 -2.83 6.18
C GLY A 112 -8.70 -2.69 4.75
N LEU A 113 -9.51 -1.97 3.95
CA LEU A 113 -9.18 -1.53 2.59
C LEU A 113 -9.10 -0.01 2.56
N TYR A 114 -7.98 0.51 2.05
CA TYR A 114 -7.68 1.94 2.09
C TYR A 114 -7.35 2.46 0.69
N SER A 115 -8.22 3.31 0.15
CA SER A 115 -7.99 3.93 -1.16
C SER A 115 -7.27 5.26 -1.01
N ARG A 116 -6.23 5.49 -1.82
CA ARG A 116 -5.56 6.77 -1.97
C ARG A 116 -5.62 7.21 -3.43
N LEU A 117 -6.59 8.06 -3.75
CA LEU A 117 -6.83 8.50 -5.12
C LEU A 117 -5.62 9.20 -5.74
N ALA A 118 -4.93 10.08 -4.99
CA ALA A 118 -3.78 10.82 -5.49
C ALA A 118 -2.57 9.93 -5.85
N ALA A 119 -2.45 8.73 -5.23
CA ALA A 119 -1.41 7.76 -5.54
C ALA A 119 -1.92 6.64 -6.47
N GLU A 120 -3.23 6.63 -6.77
CA GLU A 120 -3.87 5.63 -7.61
C GLU A 120 -3.65 4.19 -7.11
N VAL A 121 -3.74 4.02 -5.77
CA VAL A 121 -3.58 2.72 -5.12
C VAL A 121 -4.78 2.39 -4.24
N VAL A 122 -5.01 1.09 -4.08
CA VAL A 122 -5.86 0.51 -3.04
C VAL A 122 -4.96 -0.39 -2.21
N THR A 123 -4.92 -0.17 -0.90
CA THR A 123 -4.15 -0.99 0.04
C THR A 123 -5.08 -1.94 0.76
N VAL A 124 -4.75 -3.23 0.78
CA VAL A 124 -5.35 -4.24 1.65
C VAL A 124 -4.38 -4.50 2.80
N ALA A 125 -4.79 -4.28 4.03
CA ALA A 125 -3.96 -4.51 5.21
C ALA A 125 -4.48 -5.73 5.99
N PHE A 126 -3.57 -6.66 6.30
CA PHE A 126 -3.84 -7.85 7.11
C PHE A 126 -3.19 -7.72 8.48
N GLU A 127 -3.86 -8.18 9.51
CA GLU A 127 -3.19 -8.59 10.75
C GLU A 127 -2.42 -9.89 10.47
N ALA A 128 -1.24 -10.05 11.05
CA ALA A 128 -0.42 -11.23 10.83
C ALA A 128 0.26 -11.67 12.12
N ARG A 129 0.20 -12.95 12.42
CA ARG A 129 0.90 -13.56 13.55
C ARG A 129 2.30 -13.98 13.10
N ILE A 130 3.34 -13.58 13.82
CA ILE A 130 4.70 -14.02 13.56
C ILE A 130 4.81 -15.51 14.01
N VAL A 131 5.25 -16.37 13.09
CA VAL A 131 5.39 -17.81 13.32
C VAL A 131 6.83 -18.30 13.23
N GLY A 132 7.75 -17.48 12.72
CA GLY A 132 9.16 -17.82 12.56
C GLY A 132 9.96 -16.66 11.96
N GLY A 133 11.19 -16.97 11.56
CA GLY A 133 12.11 -15.99 11.01
C GLY A 133 12.80 -15.13 12.07
N GLU A 134 13.73 -14.30 11.62
CA GLU A 134 14.42 -13.31 12.47
C GLU A 134 14.32 -11.95 11.79
N ALA A 135 13.95 -10.92 12.57
CA ALA A 135 13.87 -9.56 12.05
C ALA A 135 15.22 -9.10 11.53
N THR A 136 15.28 -8.78 10.25
CA THR A 136 16.50 -8.35 9.57
C THR A 136 16.29 -7.02 8.85
N VAL A 137 17.37 -6.34 8.54
CA VAL A 137 17.38 -5.22 7.61
C VAL A 137 17.67 -5.76 6.22
N THR A 138 17.02 -5.16 5.21
CA THR A 138 17.14 -5.58 3.82
C THR A 138 17.63 -4.40 2.96
N ARG A 139 17.61 -4.55 1.65
CA ARG A 139 17.91 -3.43 0.76
C ARG A 139 16.81 -2.34 0.82
N GLU A 140 15.59 -2.72 1.18
CA GLU A 140 14.42 -1.86 1.17
C GLU A 140 14.02 -1.37 2.57
N SER A 141 14.62 -1.94 3.64
CA SER A 141 14.37 -1.56 5.02
C SER A 141 15.66 -1.22 5.77
N LEU A 142 15.76 0.00 6.28
CA LEU A 142 16.90 0.48 7.09
C LEU A 142 16.87 -0.07 8.52
N GLU A 143 15.69 -0.36 9.03
CA GLU A 143 15.43 -0.83 10.38
C GLU A 143 14.12 -1.61 10.39
N THR A 144 14.07 -2.67 11.18
CA THR A 144 12.82 -3.42 11.46
C THR A 144 12.66 -3.45 12.97
N ARG A 145 11.53 -2.92 13.49
CA ARG A 145 11.34 -2.74 14.93
C ARG A 145 9.89 -2.93 15.36
N PRO A 146 9.67 -3.62 16.52
CA PRO A 146 8.35 -3.66 17.15
C PRO A 146 8.04 -2.33 17.86
N PHE A 147 6.76 -1.97 17.84
CA PHE A 147 6.19 -0.81 18.54
C PHE A 147 4.97 -1.25 19.34
N ALA A 148 4.96 -0.93 20.63
CA ALA A 148 3.72 -1.02 21.39
C ALA A 148 2.66 -0.06 20.79
N PRO A 149 1.35 -0.38 20.88
CA PRO A 149 0.31 0.49 20.35
C PRO A 149 0.39 1.96 20.82
N SER A 150 0.90 2.18 22.05
CA SER A 150 1.10 3.52 22.62
C SER A 150 2.36 4.25 22.14
N GLU A 151 3.26 3.54 21.45
CA GLU A 151 4.58 4.04 21.05
C GLU A 151 4.71 4.23 19.54
N ILE A 152 3.62 4.04 18.79
CA ILE A 152 3.63 4.22 17.34
C ILE A 152 4.00 5.66 17.00
N PRO A 153 5.05 5.88 16.18
CA PRO A 153 5.55 7.21 15.83
C PRO A 153 4.69 7.86 14.74
N TRP A 154 3.48 8.28 15.06
CA TRP A 154 2.45 8.71 14.11
C TRP A 154 2.91 9.75 13.09
N SER A 155 3.74 10.73 13.52
CA SER A 155 4.27 11.78 12.63
C SER A 155 5.37 11.28 11.68
N GLU A 156 5.93 10.11 11.95
CA GLU A 156 6.97 9.49 11.13
C GLU A 156 6.42 8.34 10.24
N ILE A 157 5.10 8.11 10.24
CA ILE A 157 4.49 7.10 9.35
C ILE A 157 4.44 7.63 7.92
N ALA A 158 4.99 6.87 6.97
CA ALA A 158 5.15 7.28 5.59
C ALA A 158 3.82 7.55 4.87
N PHE A 159 2.86 6.63 4.97
CA PHE A 159 1.67 6.66 4.13
C PHE A 159 0.40 6.89 4.94
N GLU A 160 -0.53 7.66 4.36
CA GLU A 160 -1.86 7.87 4.94
C GLU A 160 -2.62 6.55 5.12
N THR A 161 -2.50 5.64 4.16
CA THR A 161 -3.10 4.30 4.25
C THR A 161 -2.54 3.50 5.42
N SER A 162 -1.23 3.63 5.69
CA SER A 162 -0.57 3.01 6.85
C SER A 162 -1.06 3.60 8.18
N VAL A 163 -1.21 4.93 8.25
CA VAL A 163 -1.77 5.58 9.45
C VAL A 163 -3.17 5.05 9.73
N ARG A 164 -4.03 4.99 8.71
CA ARG A 164 -5.41 4.51 8.86
C ARG A 164 -5.47 3.06 9.31
N ALA A 165 -4.67 2.19 8.69
CA ALA A 165 -4.63 0.78 9.08
C ALA A 165 -4.14 0.57 10.51
N LEU A 166 -3.10 1.31 10.93
CA LEU A 166 -2.60 1.26 12.31
C LEU A 166 -3.64 1.80 13.30
N LEU A 167 -4.36 2.87 12.97
CA LEU A 167 -5.42 3.40 13.82
C LEU A 167 -6.57 2.38 13.99
N ASP A 168 -7.04 1.80 12.88
CA ASP A 168 -8.12 0.80 12.91
C ASP A 168 -7.70 -0.44 13.72
N TRP A 169 -6.44 -0.85 13.61
CA TRP A 169 -5.89 -1.93 14.42
C TRP A 169 -5.82 -1.55 15.91
N VAL A 170 -5.26 -0.38 16.26
CA VAL A 170 -5.14 0.05 17.67
C VAL A 170 -6.51 0.18 18.32
N VAL A 171 -7.53 0.72 17.63
CA VAL A 171 -8.91 0.78 18.15
C VAL A 171 -9.43 -0.61 18.56
N ARG A 172 -9.06 -1.66 17.80
CA ARG A 172 -9.51 -3.03 18.12
C ARG A 172 -8.79 -3.62 19.32
N VAL A 173 -7.46 -3.45 19.41
CA VAL A 173 -6.65 -4.10 20.44
C VAL A 173 -6.50 -3.28 21.71
N ARG A 174 -6.60 -1.96 21.64
CA ARG A 174 -6.43 -1.01 22.74
C ARG A 174 -7.41 0.16 22.65
N PRO A 175 -8.72 -0.11 22.80
CA PRO A 175 -9.75 0.95 22.71
C PRO A 175 -9.66 2.02 23.81
N ASP A 176 -8.84 1.78 24.84
CA ASP A 176 -8.58 2.70 25.94
C ASP A 176 -7.51 3.76 25.63
N LEU A 177 -6.71 3.57 24.56
CA LEU A 177 -5.66 4.53 24.21
C LEU A 177 -6.23 5.77 23.51
N PRO A 178 -5.76 6.97 23.88
CA PRO A 178 -6.05 8.18 23.13
C PRO A 178 -5.34 8.11 21.77
N LEU A 179 -6.10 8.20 20.70
CA LEU A 179 -5.56 8.18 19.35
C LEU A 179 -5.47 9.59 18.78
N PRO A 180 -4.47 9.87 17.94
CA PRO A 180 -4.40 11.14 17.22
C PRO A 180 -5.52 11.21 16.17
N ASP A 181 -6.02 12.41 15.92
CA ASP A 181 -6.86 12.64 14.74
C ASP A 181 -5.98 12.54 13.47
N PRO A 182 -6.30 11.63 12.53
CA PRO A 182 -5.52 11.43 11.31
C PRO A 182 -5.31 12.72 10.50
N SER A 183 -6.27 13.66 10.57
CA SER A 183 -6.21 14.94 9.85
C SER A 183 -5.22 15.93 10.47
N THR A 184 -4.82 15.73 11.71
CA THR A 184 -3.91 16.62 12.46
C THR A 184 -2.49 16.08 12.58
N ILE A 185 -2.24 14.85 12.11
CA ILE A 185 -0.90 14.28 12.11
C ILE A 185 -0.05 15.05 11.10
N ASP A 186 0.92 15.82 11.61
CA ASP A 186 1.91 16.49 10.77
C ASP A 186 2.88 15.44 10.21
N ARG A 187 2.76 15.18 8.91
CA ARG A 187 3.57 14.19 8.20
C ARG A 187 4.40 14.89 7.12
N PRO A 188 5.65 14.44 6.91
CA PRO A 188 6.46 14.99 5.84
C PRO A 188 5.81 14.76 4.48
N ALA A 189 5.93 15.74 3.59
CA ALA A 189 5.49 15.56 2.21
C ALA A 189 6.32 14.44 1.57
N ILE A 190 5.65 13.43 1.02
CA ILE A 190 6.29 12.33 0.32
C ILE A 190 6.30 12.68 -1.17
N ALA A 191 7.50 12.89 -1.70
CA ALA A 191 7.70 13.12 -3.13
C ALA A 191 7.63 11.82 -3.92
#